data_6e24aa7c1ce9dff1b31cb6381b4b31c6
#
_entry.id   6e24aa7c1ce9dff1b31cb6381b4b31c6
#
_cell.length_a   1.000
_cell.length_b   1.000
_cell.length_c   1.000
_cell.angle_alpha   90.00
_cell.angle_beta   90.00
_cell.angle_gamma   90.00
#
_symmetry.space_group_name_H-M   'P 1'
#
loop_
_entity.id
_entity.type
_entity.pdbx_description
1 polymer ?
#
loop_
_entity_poly.entity_id
_entity_poly.type
_entity_poly.pdbx_seq_one_letter_code
_entity_poly.pdbx_strand_id
1 'polypeptide(L)'
;YPCIILSLLNNPGGLVRNMEKIAALLLKQSYQAETLITPSEDSFKGRLYVMIGQNTCSAAEHLASILKESGSAVLVGEETTGDFGTTPLTFLTSHDTYFTLGYGKPKTTSNGNPREGKAVEPHYRIKENAALSNNFNIVRTAFYLAMNEILEAKKDSLMKKERLE
;
A
#
# COMPACT_ATOMS: atom_id res chain seq x y z
N TYR A 1 -8.01 16.66 6.80
CA TYR A 1 -8.32 15.44 7.57
C TYR A 1 -7.05 14.97 8.29
N PRO A 2 -7.14 14.52 9.56
CA PRO A 2 -5.99 14.05 10.33
C PRO A 2 -5.53 12.64 9.89
N CYS A 3 -6.42 11.86 9.30
CA CYS A 3 -6.18 10.47 8.95
C CYS A 3 -6.90 10.09 7.64
N ILE A 4 -6.28 9.20 6.87
CA ILE A 4 -6.86 8.51 5.70
C ILE A 4 -6.72 7.01 5.89
N ILE A 5 -7.76 6.26 5.51
CA ILE A 5 -7.71 4.80 5.33
C ILE A 5 -7.84 4.53 3.84
N LEU A 6 -6.79 3.97 3.23
CA LEU A 6 -6.76 3.55 1.84
C LEU A 6 -6.96 2.04 1.75
N SER A 7 -7.91 1.60 0.94
CA SER A 7 -8.09 0.16 0.68
C SER A 7 -7.41 -0.24 -0.63
N LEU A 8 -6.49 -1.18 -0.52
CA LEU A 8 -5.92 -1.93 -1.63
C LEU A 8 -6.38 -3.40 -1.62
N LEU A 9 -7.33 -3.74 -0.75
CA LEU A 9 -7.96 -5.07 -0.72
C LEU A 9 -8.56 -5.38 -2.10
N ASN A 10 -8.27 -6.57 -2.63
CA ASN A 10 -8.73 -7.02 -3.96
C ASN A 10 -8.33 -6.11 -5.13
N ASN A 11 -7.29 -5.30 -4.97
CA ASN A 11 -6.77 -4.46 -6.05
C ASN A 11 -5.69 -5.24 -6.84
N PRO A 12 -5.95 -5.65 -8.09
CA PRO A 12 -5.02 -6.43 -8.89
C PRO A 12 -3.86 -5.62 -9.48
N GLY A 13 -3.79 -4.33 -9.16
CA GLY A 13 -2.75 -3.45 -9.70
C GLY A 13 -3.23 -2.58 -10.85
N GLY A 14 -2.34 -2.33 -11.82
CA GLY A 14 -2.64 -1.45 -12.96
C GLY A 14 -1.40 -0.76 -13.50
N LEU A 15 -1.57 0.46 -13.98
CA LEU A 15 -0.48 1.20 -14.62
C LEU A 15 0.50 1.78 -13.57
N VAL A 16 1.77 1.46 -13.71
CA VAL A 16 2.86 1.94 -12.82
C VAL A 16 2.87 3.46 -12.73
N ARG A 17 2.72 4.18 -13.85
CA ARG A 17 2.66 5.66 -13.85
C ARG A 17 1.54 6.24 -12.97
N ASN A 18 0.40 5.53 -12.84
CA ASN A 18 -0.69 5.96 -11.98
C ASN A 18 -0.36 5.66 -10.50
N MET A 19 0.28 4.53 -10.24
CA MET A 19 0.80 4.19 -8.93
C MET A 19 1.81 5.23 -8.44
N GLU A 20 2.76 5.66 -9.28
CA GLU A 20 3.75 6.69 -8.94
C GLU A 20 3.09 8.03 -8.61
N LYS A 21 2.07 8.44 -9.37
CA LYS A 21 1.28 9.65 -9.06
C LYS A 21 0.56 9.57 -7.72
N ILE A 22 -0.06 8.42 -7.43
CA ILE A 22 -0.71 8.18 -6.14
C ILE A 22 0.32 8.17 -5.01
N ALA A 23 1.46 7.53 -5.22
CA ALA A 23 2.55 7.54 -4.25
C ALA A 23 3.02 8.98 -3.95
N ALA A 24 3.19 9.82 -4.96
CA ALA A 24 3.58 11.23 -4.78
C ALA A 24 2.59 12.03 -3.93
N LEU A 25 1.29 11.69 -3.97
CA LEU A 25 0.27 12.32 -3.12
C LEU A 25 0.28 11.81 -1.67
N LEU A 26 0.89 10.67 -1.39
CA LEU A 26 0.82 9.98 -0.10
C LEU A 26 2.16 9.89 0.63
N LEU A 27 3.27 10.06 -0.08
CA LEU A 27 4.61 10.05 0.49
C LEU A 27 4.85 11.29 1.37
N LYS A 28 5.52 11.08 2.50
CA LYS A 28 5.98 12.16 3.40
C LYS A 28 7.37 12.66 3.06
N GLN A 29 8.17 11.84 2.39
CA GLN A 29 9.53 12.10 1.94
C GLN A 29 9.79 11.40 0.61
N SER A 30 10.79 11.85 -0.13
CA SER A 30 11.18 11.21 -1.39
C SER A 30 11.61 9.77 -1.17
N TYR A 31 11.24 8.90 -2.10
CA TYR A 31 11.56 7.49 -2.04
C TYR A 31 12.22 7.04 -3.36
N GLN A 32 13.36 6.37 -3.25
CA GLN A 32 14.05 5.78 -4.39
C GLN A 32 13.51 4.38 -4.67
N ALA A 33 12.72 4.26 -5.71
CA ALA A 33 12.33 3.00 -6.34
C ALA A 33 13.18 2.79 -7.61
N GLU A 34 12.64 2.24 -8.69
CA GLU A 34 13.29 2.25 -10.01
C GLU A 34 13.49 3.69 -10.51
N THR A 35 12.56 4.57 -10.16
CA THR A 35 12.63 6.01 -10.34
C THR A 35 12.54 6.69 -8.97
N LEU A 36 13.06 7.91 -8.85
CA LEU A 36 12.88 8.74 -7.68
C LEU A 36 11.44 9.28 -7.67
N ILE A 37 10.66 8.95 -6.65
CA ILE A 37 9.32 9.48 -6.45
C ILE A 37 9.40 10.57 -5.38
N THR A 38 9.09 11.80 -5.76
CA THR A 38 9.08 12.96 -4.86
C THR A 38 7.65 13.28 -4.44
N PRO A 39 7.39 13.57 -3.16
CA PRO A 39 6.09 14.02 -2.72
C PRO A 39 5.64 15.26 -3.51
N SER A 40 4.36 15.29 -3.89
CA SER A 40 3.76 16.51 -4.46
C SER A 40 3.61 17.60 -3.39
N GLU A 41 3.45 18.85 -3.81
CA GLU A 41 3.19 19.96 -2.89
C GLU A 41 1.94 19.71 -2.04
N ASP A 42 0.91 19.11 -2.65
CA ASP A 42 -0.37 18.73 -2.01
C ASP A 42 -0.32 17.38 -1.31
N SER A 43 0.86 16.78 -1.09
CA SER A 43 0.95 15.47 -0.49
C SER A 43 0.34 15.44 0.92
N PHE A 44 -0.39 14.39 1.22
CA PHE A 44 -1.06 14.21 2.50
C PHE A 44 -0.05 14.08 3.65
N LYS A 45 -0.19 14.90 4.69
CA LYS A 45 0.74 14.96 5.83
C LYS A 45 0.24 14.24 7.08
N GLY A 46 -1.03 13.85 7.10
CA GLY A 46 -1.63 13.15 8.24
C GLY A 46 -1.23 11.68 8.34
N ARG A 47 -1.93 10.94 9.17
CA ARG A 47 -1.70 9.50 9.34
C ARG A 47 -2.38 8.72 8.22
N LEU A 48 -1.66 7.83 7.57
CA LEU A 48 -2.18 6.96 6.51
C LEU A 48 -2.18 5.50 6.98
N TYR A 49 -3.33 4.86 6.91
CA TYR A 49 -3.49 3.42 7.06
C TYR A 49 -3.82 2.81 5.70
N VAL A 50 -3.15 1.71 5.34
CA VAL A 50 -3.37 1.02 4.07
C VAL A 50 -3.79 -0.41 4.37
N MET A 51 -4.98 -0.78 3.91
CA MET A 51 -5.47 -2.15 4.01
C MET A 51 -4.97 -2.96 2.83
N ILE A 52 -4.31 -4.08 3.12
CA ILE A 52 -3.77 -5.03 2.14
C ILE A 52 -4.27 -6.45 2.43
N GLY A 53 -4.22 -7.30 1.42
CA GLY A 53 -4.64 -8.70 1.54
C GLY A 53 -4.10 -9.55 0.39
N GLN A 54 -4.43 -10.83 0.41
CA GLN A 54 -3.93 -11.85 -0.52
C GLN A 54 -4.21 -11.56 -2.01
N ASN A 55 -5.21 -10.70 -2.30
CA ASN A 55 -5.53 -10.27 -3.66
C ASN A 55 -4.98 -8.87 -4.00
N THR A 56 -4.15 -8.29 -3.15
CA THR A 56 -3.38 -7.08 -3.47
C THR A 56 -2.19 -7.49 -4.31
N CYS A 57 -2.09 -7.01 -5.55
CA CYS A 57 -1.17 -7.54 -6.54
C CYS A 57 -0.54 -6.43 -7.39
N SER A 58 0.62 -6.70 -7.99
CA SER A 58 1.25 -5.86 -9.02
C SER A 58 1.47 -4.40 -8.57
N ALA A 59 0.99 -3.41 -9.32
CA ALA A 59 1.16 -1.99 -9.00
C ALA A 59 0.56 -1.59 -7.64
N ALA A 60 -0.52 -2.25 -7.17
CA ALA A 60 -1.09 -2.02 -5.84
C ALA A 60 -0.14 -2.51 -4.75
N GLU A 61 0.46 -3.66 -4.94
CA GLU A 61 1.45 -4.24 -4.05
C GLU A 61 2.73 -3.39 -4.00
N HIS A 62 3.14 -2.86 -5.17
CA HIS A 62 4.27 -1.94 -5.27
C HIS A 62 3.99 -0.64 -4.50
N LEU A 63 2.79 -0.06 -4.63
CA LEU A 63 2.36 1.11 -3.84
C LEU A 63 2.43 0.83 -2.34
N ALA A 64 1.86 -0.30 -1.89
CA ALA A 64 1.89 -0.70 -0.49
C ALA A 64 3.32 -0.82 0.04
N SER A 65 4.21 -1.43 -0.73
CA SER A 65 5.63 -1.59 -0.39
C SER A 65 6.34 -0.24 -0.25
N ILE A 66 6.19 0.66 -1.22
CA ILE A 66 6.77 2.01 -1.21
C ILE A 66 6.30 2.79 0.03
N LEU A 67 5.00 2.79 0.30
CA LEU A 67 4.43 3.51 1.45
C LEU A 67 4.88 2.92 2.79
N LYS A 68 5.07 1.61 2.87
CA LYS A 68 5.63 0.94 4.05
C LYS A 68 7.09 1.31 4.25
N GLU A 69 7.94 1.11 3.25
CA GLU A 69 9.39 1.30 3.33
C GLU A 69 9.78 2.77 3.54
N SER A 70 9.01 3.70 2.99
CA SER A 70 9.18 5.14 3.25
C SER A 70 8.71 5.59 4.63
N GLY A 71 8.06 4.72 5.41
CA GLY A 71 7.43 5.09 6.68
C GLY A 71 6.21 6.01 6.53
N SER A 72 5.67 6.15 5.31
CA SER A 72 4.54 7.03 5.03
C SER A 72 3.20 6.45 5.47
N ALA A 73 3.08 5.12 5.55
CA ALA A 73 1.84 4.45 5.93
C ALA A 73 2.05 3.30 6.92
N VAL A 74 0.98 3.01 7.66
CA VAL A 74 0.82 1.79 8.46
C VAL A 74 -0.03 0.80 7.69
N LEU A 75 0.49 -0.39 7.41
CA LEU A 75 -0.21 -1.45 6.68
C LEU A 75 -0.97 -2.36 7.65
N VAL A 76 -2.21 -2.69 7.30
CA VAL A 76 -3.13 -3.52 8.10
C VAL A 76 -3.73 -4.60 7.20
N GLY A 77 -3.76 -5.84 7.65
CA GLY A 77 -4.43 -6.93 6.93
C GLY A 77 -3.62 -8.19 6.81
N GLU A 78 -3.67 -8.83 5.66
CA GLU A 78 -2.91 -10.03 5.33
C GLU A 78 -1.77 -9.68 4.38
N GLU A 79 -0.78 -10.57 4.26
CA GLU A 79 0.27 -10.44 3.27
C GLU A 79 -0.30 -10.41 1.85
N THR A 80 0.39 -9.73 0.95
CA THR A 80 -0.01 -9.59 -0.44
C THR A 80 0.34 -10.83 -1.25
N THR A 81 0.07 -10.81 -2.56
CA THR A 81 0.32 -11.95 -3.46
C THR A 81 1.81 -12.28 -3.61
N GLY A 82 2.70 -11.28 -3.60
CA GLY A 82 4.11 -11.45 -3.97
C GLY A 82 4.36 -11.40 -5.47
N ASP A 83 3.36 -11.01 -6.25
CA ASP A 83 3.45 -10.83 -7.71
C ASP A 83 3.52 -9.34 -8.05
N PHE A 84 4.74 -8.81 -8.10
CA PHE A 84 5.00 -7.41 -8.45
C PHE A 84 4.88 -7.16 -9.95
N GLY A 85 4.79 -8.22 -10.72
CA GLY A 85 4.63 -8.19 -12.16
C GLY A 85 5.84 -7.63 -12.91
N THR A 86 6.07 -8.24 -14.04
CA THR A 86 6.91 -7.69 -15.10
C THR A 86 6.01 -7.25 -16.24
N THR A 87 6.53 -6.49 -17.19
CA THR A 87 5.77 -6.14 -18.39
C THR A 87 5.35 -7.41 -19.13
N PRO A 88 4.05 -7.68 -19.30
CA PRO A 88 3.63 -8.90 -19.98
C PRO A 88 3.84 -8.77 -21.48
N LEU A 89 4.43 -9.80 -22.09
CA LEU A 89 4.42 -10.02 -23.52
C LEU A 89 3.40 -11.10 -23.84
N THR A 90 2.45 -10.80 -24.70
CA THR A 90 1.43 -11.76 -25.15
C THR A 90 1.81 -12.31 -26.51
N PHE A 91 1.83 -13.61 -26.62
CA PHE A 91 2.10 -14.35 -27.85
C PHE A 91 0.83 -15.06 -28.27
N LEU A 92 0.44 -14.87 -29.54
CA LEU A 92 -0.65 -15.60 -30.15
C LEU A 92 -0.08 -16.80 -30.88
N THR A 93 -0.66 -17.98 -30.66
CA THR A 93 -0.29 -19.23 -31.39
C THR A 93 -1.10 -19.37 -32.66
N SER A 94 -0.70 -20.29 -33.54
CA SER A 94 -1.41 -20.65 -34.77
C SER A 94 -2.78 -21.32 -34.55
N HIS A 95 -3.14 -21.61 -33.28
CA HIS A 95 -4.39 -22.28 -32.90
C HIS A 95 -5.30 -21.36 -32.06
N ASP A 96 -5.23 -20.07 -32.28
CA ASP A 96 -6.00 -19.04 -31.59
C ASP A 96 -5.91 -19.09 -30.05
N THR A 97 -4.85 -19.71 -29.56
CA THR A 97 -4.49 -19.71 -28.14
C THR A 97 -3.44 -18.62 -27.88
N TYR A 98 -3.48 -18.00 -26.76
CA TYR A 98 -2.44 -17.04 -26.34
C TYR A 98 -1.81 -17.46 -25.02
N PHE A 99 -0.57 -17.09 -24.84
CA PHE A 99 0.10 -17.15 -23.55
C PHE A 99 0.81 -15.83 -23.28
N THR A 100 0.95 -15.51 -22.00
CA THR A 100 1.61 -14.29 -21.55
C THR A 100 2.87 -14.67 -20.79
N LEU A 101 3.98 -14.01 -21.14
CA LEU A 101 5.27 -14.18 -20.49
C LEU A 101 5.70 -12.85 -19.87
N GLY A 102 6.08 -12.87 -18.60
CA GLY A 102 6.68 -11.71 -17.94
C GLY A 102 8.03 -11.37 -18.56
N TYR A 103 8.22 -10.10 -18.91
CA TYR A 103 9.44 -9.59 -19.55
C TYR A 103 9.97 -8.39 -18.79
N GLY A 104 11.29 -8.25 -18.70
CA GLY A 104 11.94 -7.12 -18.10
C GLY A 104 12.65 -7.42 -16.77
N LYS A 105 13.23 -6.40 -16.18
CA LYS A 105 13.90 -6.53 -14.89
C LYS A 105 12.86 -6.62 -13.76
N PRO A 106 13.04 -7.54 -12.79
CA PRO A 106 12.21 -7.56 -11.59
C PRO A 106 12.24 -6.21 -10.86
N LYS A 107 11.12 -5.83 -10.29
CA LYS A 107 11.04 -4.68 -9.39
C LYS A 107 11.93 -4.91 -8.18
N THR A 108 12.54 -3.84 -7.66
CA THR A 108 13.47 -3.93 -6.53
C THR A 108 13.07 -3.02 -5.38
N THR A 109 13.53 -3.36 -4.19
CA THR A 109 13.50 -2.49 -3.00
C THR A 109 14.49 -1.35 -3.18
N SER A 110 14.42 -0.34 -2.29
CA SER A 110 15.44 0.73 -2.21
C SER A 110 16.88 0.20 -2.06
N ASN A 111 17.05 -0.99 -1.51
CA ASN A 111 18.35 -1.67 -1.34
C ASN A 111 18.70 -2.60 -2.50
N GLY A 112 17.96 -2.55 -3.61
CA GLY A 112 18.22 -3.35 -4.82
C GLY A 112 17.81 -4.82 -4.76
N ASN A 113 17.15 -5.28 -3.68
CA ASN A 113 16.68 -6.66 -3.57
C ASN A 113 15.44 -6.89 -4.44
N PRO A 114 15.36 -8.01 -5.18
CA PRO A 114 14.16 -8.35 -5.95
C PRO A 114 12.91 -8.45 -5.07
N ARG A 115 11.80 -7.90 -5.55
CA ARG A 115 10.48 -7.97 -4.89
C ARG A 115 9.68 -9.19 -5.35
N GLU A 116 9.89 -9.64 -6.56
CA GLU A 116 9.15 -10.77 -7.13
C GLU A 116 9.24 -12.02 -6.25
N GLY A 117 8.11 -12.67 -6.02
CA GLY A 117 7.97 -13.80 -5.11
C GLY A 117 8.01 -13.46 -3.62
N LYS A 118 8.03 -12.17 -3.26
CA LYS A 118 8.10 -11.73 -1.85
C LYS A 118 6.88 -10.87 -1.52
N ALA A 119 5.93 -11.45 -0.81
CA ALA A 119 4.75 -10.74 -0.35
C ALA A 119 5.10 -9.51 0.53
N VAL A 120 4.30 -8.48 0.47
CA VAL A 120 4.37 -7.35 1.40
C VAL A 120 3.63 -7.74 2.68
N GLU A 121 4.37 -7.80 3.78
CA GLU A 121 3.78 -8.08 5.08
C GLU A 121 3.19 -6.81 5.70
N PRO A 122 1.99 -6.88 6.30
CA PRO A 122 1.40 -5.77 7.04
C PRO A 122 2.14 -5.52 8.37
N HIS A 123 2.00 -4.33 8.94
CA HIS A 123 2.43 -4.03 10.31
C HIS A 123 1.49 -4.70 11.33
N TYR A 124 0.20 -4.71 11.03
CA TYR A 124 -0.84 -5.39 11.83
C TYR A 124 -1.41 -6.54 11.00
N ARG A 125 -0.95 -7.75 11.29
CA ARG A 125 -1.43 -8.97 10.61
C ARG A 125 -2.78 -9.37 11.18
N ILE A 126 -3.81 -9.35 10.35
CA ILE A 126 -5.18 -9.72 10.68
C ILE A 126 -5.56 -10.90 9.80
N LYS A 127 -5.87 -12.03 10.41
CA LYS A 127 -6.44 -13.18 9.69
C LYS A 127 -7.93 -12.98 9.54
N GLU A 128 -8.41 -12.99 8.30
CA GLU A 128 -9.83 -13.02 8.05
C GLU A 128 -10.39 -14.43 8.32
N ASN A 129 -11.60 -14.47 8.88
CA ASN A 129 -12.33 -15.72 9.00
C ASN A 129 -12.94 -16.06 7.62
N ALA A 130 -12.57 -17.19 7.04
CA ALA A 130 -13.07 -17.65 5.75
C ALA A 130 -14.63 -17.71 5.68
N ALA A 131 -15.30 -17.82 6.82
CA ALA A 131 -16.77 -17.78 6.91
C ALA A 131 -17.35 -16.35 6.82
N LEU A 132 -16.52 -15.32 7.00
CA LEU A 132 -16.92 -13.89 6.96
C LEU A 132 -16.24 -13.20 5.78
N SER A 133 -16.46 -13.64 4.59
CA SER A 133 -15.74 -13.30 3.33
C SER A 133 -15.62 -11.82 2.94
N ASN A 134 -15.75 -10.87 3.86
CA ASN A 134 -15.91 -9.44 3.59
C ASN A 134 -14.75 -8.56 4.06
N ASN A 135 -13.58 -9.12 4.40
CA ASN A 135 -12.46 -8.36 4.97
C ASN A 135 -12.86 -7.53 6.21
N PHE A 136 -13.89 -7.97 6.93
CA PHE A 136 -14.53 -7.23 8.03
C PHE A 136 -13.55 -6.91 9.16
N ASN A 137 -12.74 -7.90 9.55
CA ASN A 137 -11.78 -7.71 10.64
C ASN A 137 -10.66 -6.73 10.25
N ILE A 138 -10.21 -6.76 9.01
CA ILE A 138 -9.20 -5.83 8.48
C ILE A 138 -9.76 -4.40 8.52
N VAL A 139 -10.96 -4.21 7.96
CA VAL A 139 -11.64 -2.90 7.93
C VAL A 139 -11.86 -2.37 9.34
N ARG A 140 -12.40 -3.20 10.24
CA ARG A 140 -12.64 -2.84 11.64
C ARG A 140 -11.35 -2.43 12.36
N THR A 141 -10.27 -3.17 12.16
CA THR A 141 -8.98 -2.88 12.79
C THR A 141 -8.39 -1.57 12.26
N ALA A 142 -8.39 -1.36 10.95
CA ALA A 142 -7.91 -0.12 10.36
C ALA A 142 -8.69 1.09 10.88
N PHE A 143 -10.02 0.97 10.98
CA PHE A 143 -10.88 2.01 11.52
C PHE A 143 -10.60 2.28 13.01
N TYR A 144 -10.43 1.22 13.82
CA TYR A 144 -10.12 1.34 15.24
C TYR A 144 -8.77 2.05 15.47
N LEU A 145 -7.74 1.71 14.71
CA LEU A 145 -6.43 2.35 14.79
C LEU A 145 -6.52 3.84 14.43
N ALA A 146 -7.25 4.16 13.35
CA ALA A 146 -7.45 5.54 12.92
C ALA A 146 -8.22 6.37 13.95
N MET A 147 -9.27 5.82 14.56
CA MET A 147 -10.06 6.48 15.60
C MET A 147 -9.25 6.74 16.87
N ASN A 148 -8.44 5.78 17.31
CA ASN A 148 -7.56 5.96 18.47
C ASN A 148 -6.55 7.09 18.25
N GLU A 149 -5.94 7.17 17.06
CA GLU A 149 -5.02 8.26 16.70
C GLU A 149 -5.70 9.64 16.80
N ILE A 150 -6.93 9.74 16.28
CA ILE A 150 -7.71 10.98 16.33
C ILE A 150 -8.05 11.38 17.78
N LEU A 151 -8.39 10.41 18.62
CA LEU A 151 -8.73 10.64 20.02
C LEU A 151 -7.51 11.11 20.82
N GLU A 152 -6.36 10.47 20.65
CA GLU A 152 -5.12 10.87 21.32
C GLU A 152 -4.68 12.27 20.87
N ALA A 153 -4.74 12.59 19.58
CA ALA A 153 -4.43 13.93 19.08
C ALA A 153 -5.35 15.02 19.67
N LYS A 154 -6.64 14.70 19.90
CA LYS A 154 -7.58 15.60 20.56
C LYS A 154 -7.25 15.81 22.05
N LYS A 155 -6.92 14.74 22.77
CA LYS A 155 -6.50 14.85 24.19
C LYS A 155 -5.27 15.75 24.35
N ASP A 156 -4.24 15.52 23.51
CA ASP A 156 -3.02 16.33 23.53
C ASP A 156 -3.31 17.81 23.25
N SER A 157 -4.23 18.10 22.33
CA SER A 157 -4.65 19.47 22.03
C SER A 157 -5.36 20.13 23.21
N LEU A 158 -6.22 19.40 23.92
CA LEU A 158 -6.93 19.91 25.10
C LEU A 158 -5.96 20.18 26.26
N MET A 159 -5.07 19.23 26.57
CA MET A 159 -4.08 19.41 27.64
C MET A 159 -3.09 20.56 27.35
N LYS A 160 -2.78 20.85 26.09
CA LYS A 160 -1.96 22.01 25.73
C LYS A 160 -2.70 23.32 25.94
N LYS A 161 -4.01 23.38 25.71
CA LYS A 161 -4.82 24.58 25.99
C LYS A 161 -4.91 24.87 27.49
N GLU A 162 -5.18 23.85 28.31
CA GLU A 162 -5.26 23.97 29.77
C GLU A 162 -3.94 24.42 30.45
N ARG A 163 -2.78 24.22 29.80
CA ARG A 163 -1.48 24.65 30.30
C ARG A 163 -1.13 26.10 29.93
N LEU A 164 -1.89 26.70 29.03
CA LEU A 164 -1.67 28.06 28.52
C LEU A 164 -2.65 29.08 29.14
N GLU A 165 -3.67 28.60 29.87
CA GLU A 165 -4.58 29.36 30.72
C GLU A 165 -4.09 29.36 32.18
#